data_5ac45840d750d9fda94823bc757535ad
#
_entry.id   5ac45840d750d9fda94823bc757535ad
#
_cell.length_a   1.000
_cell.length_b   1.000
_cell.length_c   1.000
_cell.angle_alpha   90.00
_cell.angle_beta   90.00
_cell.angle_gamma   90.00
#
_symmetry.space_group_name_H-M   'P 1'
#
loop_
_entity.id
_entity.type
_entity.pdbx_description
1 polymer ?
#
loop_
_entity_poly.entity_id
_entity_poly.type
_entity_poly.pdbx_seq_one_letter_code
_entity_poly.pdbx_strand_id
1 'polypeptide(L)'
;MDNRPISRSAIPNLEDLPEDVKTKIQSVQEKTGFVPNVFMIMARKPDEFRGFCTYYDAIMETECNITKAELEMIVVATSAQNDCLYCVVSHGAVLRIRSKDKNI
;
A
#
# COMPACT_ATOMS: atom_id res chain seq x y z
N MET A 1 13.20 19.79 4.40
CA MET A 1 12.21 18.71 4.65
C MET A 1 10.81 19.26 4.45
N ASP A 2 9.98 18.53 3.74
CA ASP A 2 8.59 18.95 3.49
C ASP A 2 7.76 18.75 4.77
N ASN A 3 7.21 19.85 5.31
CA ASN A 3 6.41 19.84 6.53
C ASN A 3 4.89 19.74 6.26
N ARG A 4 4.50 19.52 5.00
CA ARG A 4 3.08 19.34 4.69
C ARG A 4 2.56 18.05 5.31
N PRO A 5 1.31 18.05 5.82
CA PRO A 5 0.71 16.83 6.32
C PRO A 5 0.50 15.83 5.17
N ILE A 6 0.51 14.53 5.47
CA ILE A 6 0.29 13.48 4.49
C ILE A 6 -1.17 13.39 4.04
N SER A 7 -2.09 14.06 4.74
CA SER A 7 -3.52 14.03 4.45
C SER A 7 -4.15 15.37 4.83
N ARG A 8 -5.22 15.74 4.12
CA ARG A 8 -6.07 16.88 4.47
C ARG A 8 -6.94 16.59 5.70
N SER A 9 -7.18 15.32 5.98
CA SER A 9 -7.93 14.86 7.14
C SER A 9 -6.98 14.46 8.25
N ALA A 10 -7.45 14.51 9.50
CA ALA A 10 -6.66 14.06 10.64
C ALA A 10 -6.28 12.59 10.51
N ILE A 11 -5.02 12.28 10.83
CA ILE A 11 -4.52 10.92 10.86
C ILE A 11 -4.72 10.36 12.26
N PRO A 12 -5.31 9.14 12.40
CA PRO A 12 -5.48 8.56 13.72
C PRO A 12 -4.14 8.12 14.32
N ASN A 13 -4.08 8.08 15.65
CA ASN A 13 -2.96 7.44 16.34
C ASN A 13 -3.12 5.92 16.25
N LEU A 14 -2.02 5.22 16.00
CA LEU A 14 -2.03 3.76 15.85
C LEU A 14 -2.67 3.07 17.06
N GLU A 15 -2.40 3.57 18.26
CA GLU A 15 -2.89 2.99 19.51
C GLU A 15 -4.41 3.08 19.67
N ASP A 16 -5.05 4.03 18.99
CA ASP A 16 -6.50 4.25 19.07
C ASP A 16 -7.29 3.41 18.05
N LEU A 17 -6.60 2.66 17.21
CA LEU A 17 -7.24 1.85 16.17
C LEU A 17 -7.78 0.53 16.73
N PRO A 18 -8.82 -0.05 16.09
CA PRO A 18 -9.24 -1.41 16.42
C PRO A 18 -8.08 -2.40 16.32
N GLU A 19 -8.09 -3.43 17.13
CA GLU A 19 -6.97 -4.36 17.26
C GLU A 19 -6.60 -5.06 15.94
N ASP A 20 -7.59 -5.47 15.14
CA ASP A 20 -7.36 -6.11 13.86
C ASP A 20 -6.69 -5.16 12.85
N VAL A 21 -7.11 -3.91 12.80
CA VAL A 21 -6.54 -2.88 11.93
C VAL A 21 -5.09 -2.60 12.34
N LYS A 22 -4.87 -2.43 13.63
CA LYS A 22 -3.55 -2.22 14.22
C LYS A 22 -2.60 -3.39 13.90
N THR A 23 -3.07 -4.62 14.06
CA THR A 23 -2.30 -5.83 13.77
C THR A 23 -1.90 -5.88 12.29
N LYS A 24 -2.81 -5.56 11.39
CA LYS A 24 -2.52 -5.52 9.94
C LYS A 24 -1.44 -4.49 9.62
N ILE A 25 -1.55 -3.29 10.16
CA ILE A 25 -0.57 -2.22 9.95
C ILE A 25 0.79 -2.62 10.51
N GLN A 26 0.82 -3.18 11.72
CA GLN A 26 2.07 -3.63 12.35
C GLN A 26 2.74 -4.74 11.54
N SER A 27 1.96 -5.68 10.97
CA SER A 27 2.52 -6.75 10.15
C SER A 27 3.19 -6.20 8.88
N VAL A 28 2.62 -5.17 8.27
CA VAL A 28 3.24 -4.51 7.11
C VAL A 28 4.51 -3.77 7.52
N GLN A 29 4.48 -3.09 8.65
CA GLN A 29 5.66 -2.41 9.18
C GLN A 29 6.82 -3.38 9.44
N GLU A 30 6.54 -4.55 9.98
CA GLU A 30 7.55 -5.58 10.20
C GLU A 30 8.17 -6.09 8.91
N LYS A 31 7.36 -6.23 7.84
CA LYS A 31 7.84 -6.72 6.54
C LYS A 31 8.62 -5.66 5.76
N THR A 32 8.20 -4.41 5.83
CA THR A 32 8.73 -3.35 4.96
C THR A 32 9.63 -2.36 5.67
N GLY A 33 9.60 -2.34 7.00
CA GLY A 33 10.35 -1.40 7.82
C GLY A 33 9.66 -0.04 8.02
N PHE A 34 8.49 0.17 7.43
CA PHE A 34 7.73 1.42 7.57
C PHE A 34 6.24 1.17 7.44
N VAL A 35 5.43 2.14 7.86
CA VAL A 35 3.97 2.11 7.66
C VAL A 35 3.65 2.96 6.44
N PRO A 36 3.11 2.37 5.36
CA PRO A 36 2.70 3.16 4.20
C PRO A 36 1.68 4.23 4.57
N ASN A 37 1.86 5.44 4.04
CA ASN A 37 0.96 6.56 4.35
C ASN A 37 -0.49 6.26 4.02
N VAL A 38 -0.74 5.51 2.92
CA VAL A 38 -2.10 5.14 2.51
C VAL A 38 -2.82 4.34 3.59
N PHE A 39 -2.11 3.48 4.32
CA PHE A 39 -2.72 2.69 5.41
C PHE A 39 -3.17 3.57 6.55
N MET A 40 -2.36 4.56 6.94
CA MET A 40 -2.73 5.48 8.02
C MET A 40 -3.90 6.38 7.62
N ILE A 41 -3.94 6.80 6.36
CA ILE A 41 -5.04 7.62 5.84
C ILE A 41 -6.34 6.82 5.82
N MET A 42 -6.32 5.59 5.33
CA MET A 42 -7.51 4.73 5.24
C MET A 42 -7.98 4.23 6.59
N ALA A 43 -7.06 4.03 7.54
CA ALA A 43 -7.39 3.56 8.89
C ALA A 43 -8.29 4.53 9.66
N ARG A 44 -8.40 5.79 9.20
CA ARG A 44 -9.36 6.75 9.74
C ARG A 44 -10.79 6.20 9.71
N LYS A 45 -11.11 5.36 8.74
CA LYS A 45 -12.39 4.65 8.64
C LYS A 45 -12.12 3.14 8.62
N PRO A 46 -12.13 2.49 9.78
CA PRO A 46 -11.71 1.09 9.89
C PRO A 46 -12.41 0.12 8.94
N ASP A 47 -13.71 0.28 8.71
CA ASP A 47 -14.44 -0.60 7.79
C ASP A 47 -13.99 -0.44 6.34
N GLU A 48 -13.67 0.79 5.94
CA GLU A 48 -13.11 1.04 4.61
C GLU A 48 -11.71 0.42 4.47
N PHE A 49 -10.90 0.55 5.51
CA PHE A 49 -9.57 -0.07 5.56
C PHE A 49 -9.67 -1.59 5.43
N ARG A 50 -10.59 -2.23 6.16
CA ARG A 50 -10.81 -3.67 6.09
C ARG A 50 -11.22 -4.11 4.69
N GLY A 51 -12.18 -3.41 4.09
CA GLY A 51 -12.63 -3.69 2.74
C GLY A 51 -11.52 -3.54 1.70
N PHE A 52 -10.74 -2.48 1.82
CA PHE A 52 -9.59 -2.25 0.94
C PHE A 52 -8.57 -3.38 1.06
N CYS A 53 -8.17 -3.75 2.28
CA CYS A 53 -7.19 -4.81 2.49
C CYS A 53 -7.67 -6.16 1.94
N THR A 54 -8.94 -6.50 2.15
CA THR A 54 -9.52 -7.74 1.65
C THR A 54 -9.47 -7.78 0.12
N TYR A 55 -9.86 -6.70 -0.53
CA TYR A 55 -9.87 -6.61 -1.99
C TYR A 55 -8.45 -6.59 -2.55
N TYR A 56 -7.58 -5.80 -1.96
CA TYR A 56 -6.17 -5.72 -2.36
C TYR A 56 -5.49 -7.08 -2.27
N ASP A 57 -5.63 -7.77 -1.15
CA ASP A 57 -5.01 -9.08 -0.94
C ASP A 57 -5.57 -10.12 -1.91
N ALA A 58 -6.86 -10.06 -2.23
CA ALA A 58 -7.48 -10.96 -3.21
C ALA A 58 -6.87 -10.79 -4.61
N ILE A 59 -6.54 -9.55 -4.99
CA ILE A 59 -5.93 -9.27 -6.29
C ILE A 59 -4.43 -9.56 -6.29
N MET A 60 -3.72 -9.08 -5.27
CA MET A 60 -2.26 -9.02 -5.30
C MET A 60 -1.58 -10.22 -4.66
N GLU A 61 -2.24 -10.93 -3.75
CA GLU A 61 -1.64 -12.00 -2.97
C GLU A 61 -2.18 -13.39 -3.33
N THR A 62 -3.24 -13.50 -4.10
CA THR A 62 -3.78 -14.79 -4.56
C THR A 62 -2.94 -15.32 -5.71
N GLU A 63 -2.63 -16.61 -5.68
CA GLU A 63 -1.93 -17.27 -6.79
C GLU A 63 -2.80 -17.26 -8.06
N CYS A 64 -2.15 -16.93 -9.18
CA CYS A 64 -2.80 -16.90 -10.50
C CYS A 64 -1.74 -17.11 -11.58
N ASN A 65 -2.14 -17.10 -12.85
CA ASN A 65 -1.22 -17.29 -13.97
C ASN A 65 -0.33 -16.09 -14.27
N ILE A 66 -0.49 -15.00 -13.54
CA ILE A 66 0.31 -13.79 -13.66
C ILE A 66 1.25 -13.75 -12.46
N THR A 67 2.54 -13.47 -12.69
CA THR A 67 3.51 -13.36 -11.61
C THR A 67 3.25 -12.10 -10.77
N LYS A 68 3.75 -12.09 -9.55
CA LYS A 68 3.63 -10.89 -8.67
C LYS A 68 4.33 -9.67 -9.28
N ALA A 69 5.44 -9.85 -9.99
CA ALA A 69 6.10 -8.77 -10.71
C ALA A 69 5.21 -8.22 -11.82
N GLU A 70 4.57 -9.09 -12.60
CA GLU A 70 3.64 -8.67 -13.65
C GLU A 70 2.41 -7.96 -13.09
N LEU A 71 1.88 -8.39 -11.94
CA LEU A 71 0.80 -7.68 -11.25
C LEU A 71 1.23 -6.25 -10.88
N GLU A 72 2.46 -6.08 -10.39
CA GLU A 72 2.99 -4.75 -10.08
C GLU A 72 3.18 -3.90 -11.34
N MET A 73 3.54 -4.48 -12.48
CA MET A 73 3.59 -3.77 -13.75
C MET A 73 2.23 -3.21 -14.14
N ILE A 74 1.18 -4.00 -13.97
CA ILE A 74 -0.21 -3.57 -14.24
C ILE A 74 -0.57 -2.41 -13.31
N VAL A 75 -0.23 -2.50 -12.03
CA VAL A 75 -0.50 -1.44 -11.05
C VAL A 75 0.23 -0.14 -11.45
N VAL A 76 1.51 -0.23 -11.80
CA VAL A 76 2.30 0.94 -12.20
C VAL A 76 1.72 1.58 -13.47
N ALA A 77 1.37 0.79 -14.48
CA ALA A 77 0.78 1.30 -15.71
C ALA A 77 -0.56 1.99 -15.46
N THR A 78 -1.43 1.37 -14.67
CA THR A 78 -2.73 1.94 -14.29
C THR A 78 -2.56 3.23 -13.49
N SER A 79 -1.62 3.22 -12.56
CA SER A 79 -1.35 4.38 -11.70
C SER A 79 -0.79 5.56 -12.49
N ALA A 80 0.06 5.29 -13.48
CA ALA A 80 0.59 6.30 -14.37
C ALA A 80 -0.53 6.93 -15.20
N GLN A 81 -1.44 6.13 -15.73
CA GLN A 81 -2.60 6.60 -16.48
C GLN A 81 -3.52 7.48 -15.62
N ASN A 82 -3.60 7.19 -14.32
CA ASN A 82 -4.39 7.95 -13.36
C ASN A 82 -3.64 9.15 -12.75
N ASP A 83 -2.43 9.44 -13.19
CA ASP A 83 -1.58 10.51 -12.66
C ASP A 83 -1.34 10.39 -11.16
N CYS A 84 -1.27 9.16 -10.63
CA CYS A 84 -1.00 8.92 -9.22
C CYS A 84 0.52 8.77 -8.98
N LEU A 85 1.20 9.87 -8.71
CA LEU A 85 2.65 9.83 -8.47
C LEU A 85 3.03 8.93 -7.30
N TYR A 86 2.29 9.02 -6.20
CA TYR A 86 2.51 8.17 -5.02
C TYR A 86 2.48 6.69 -5.39
N CYS A 87 1.47 6.29 -6.17
CA CYS A 87 1.29 4.90 -6.57
C CYS A 87 2.41 4.43 -7.50
N VAL A 88 2.78 5.26 -8.47
CA VAL A 88 3.88 4.94 -9.43
C VAL A 88 5.19 4.72 -8.68
N VAL A 89 5.53 5.60 -7.76
CA VAL A 89 6.77 5.52 -6.99
C VAL A 89 6.76 4.30 -6.07
N SER A 90 5.69 4.10 -5.31
CA SER A 90 5.58 3.02 -4.33
C SER A 90 5.57 1.65 -5.01
N HIS A 91 4.71 1.46 -5.99
CA HIS A 91 4.61 0.17 -6.69
C HIS A 91 5.78 -0.08 -7.63
N GLY A 92 6.39 0.98 -8.17
CA GLY A 92 7.62 0.85 -8.91
C GLY A 92 8.75 0.26 -8.07
N ALA A 93 8.87 0.68 -6.81
CA ALA A 93 9.83 0.11 -5.88
C ALA A 93 9.53 -1.36 -5.59
N VAL A 94 8.26 -1.71 -5.35
CA VAL A 94 7.85 -3.10 -5.11
C VAL A 94 8.11 -3.96 -6.37
N LEU A 95 7.85 -3.42 -7.55
CA LEU A 95 8.14 -4.10 -8.82
C LEU A 95 9.62 -4.48 -8.93
N ARG A 96 10.51 -3.56 -8.61
CA ARG A 96 11.96 -3.85 -8.65
C ARG A 96 12.35 -4.97 -7.68
N ILE A 97 11.74 -4.98 -6.51
CA ILE A 97 11.97 -6.02 -5.50
C ILE A 97 11.45 -7.37 -6.01
N ARG A 98 10.23 -7.40 -6.52
CA ARG A 98 9.57 -8.65 -6.95
C ARG A 98 10.18 -9.23 -8.22
N SER A 99 10.62 -8.39 -9.14
CA SER A 99 11.29 -8.80 -10.37
C SER A 99 12.77 -9.13 -10.14
N LYS A 100 13.34 -8.71 -9.02
CA LYS A 100 14.78 -8.78 -8.72
C LYS A 100 15.62 -8.03 -9.76
N ASP A 101 15.05 -7.03 -10.39
CA ASP A 101 15.69 -6.19 -11.40
C ASP A 101 15.53 -4.72 -11.01
N LYS A 102 16.66 -4.13 -10.60
CA LYS A 102 16.67 -2.72 -10.16
C LYS A 102 16.52 -1.72 -11.32
N ASN A 103 16.63 -2.19 -12.54
CA ASN A 103 16.60 -1.33 -13.73
C ASN A 103 15.24 -1.33 -14.44
N ILE A 104 14.30 -2.12 -13.96
CA ILE A 104 12.98 -2.21 -14.58
C ILE A 104 12.13 -0.96 -14.29
#